data_a7cc13d5c476439ac75c2fe85a7db50c
#
_entry.id   a7cc13d5c476439ac75c2fe85a7db50c
#
_cell.length_a   1.000
_cell.length_b   1.000
_cell.length_c   1.000
_cell.angle_alpha   90.00
_cell.angle_beta   90.00
_cell.angle_gamma   90.00
#
_symmetry.space_group_name_H-M   'P 1'
#
loop_
_entity.id
_entity.type
_entity.pdbx_description
1 polymer ?
#
loop_
_entity_poly.entity_id
_entity_poly.type
_entity_poly.pdbx_seq_one_letter_code
_entity_poly.pdbx_strand_id
1 'polypeptide(L)'
;MHARPDDYKDLKLKLDGIVPPGHGFHRNLLFDQLYASLPRDPQVKVQIYNAEIVPGGYTNWHCHNGAAFFVALQGLFEAHFQEGVLVKAKAGDCYSEPIAKFHRGHNPHPDLPYLCVGICFTAPDREHVTNSVERPW
;
A
#
# COMPACT_ATOMS: atom_id res chain seq x y z
N MET A 1 -10.31 -3.92 -11.64
CA MET A 1 -10.93 -4.90 -10.74
C MET A 1 -11.73 -4.17 -9.68
N HIS A 2 -12.90 -4.63 -9.36
CA HIS A 2 -13.68 -4.13 -8.23
C HIS A 2 -13.71 -5.21 -7.15
N ALA A 3 -13.26 -4.86 -5.95
CA ALA A 3 -13.37 -5.75 -4.80
C ALA A 3 -14.85 -6.02 -4.51
N ARG A 4 -15.19 -7.27 -4.22
CA ARG A 4 -16.54 -7.68 -3.83
C ARG A 4 -16.71 -7.53 -2.32
N PRO A 5 -17.95 -7.40 -1.79
CA PRO A 5 -18.17 -7.29 -0.35
C PRO A 5 -17.50 -8.41 0.47
N ASP A 6 -17.45 -9.63 -0.05
CA ASP A 6 -16.82 -10.76 0.62
C ASP A 6 -15.29 -10.65 0.71
N ASP A 7 -14.67 -9.82 -0.13
CA ASP A 7 -13.22 -9.63 -0.14
C ASP A 7 -12.72 -8.90 1.11
N TYR A 8 -13.61 -8.29 1.89
CA TYR A 8 -13.29 -7.54 3.10
C TYR A 8 -13.58 -8.28 4.40
N LYS A 9 -14.10 -9.50 4.34
CA LYS A 9 -14.50 -10.26 5.53
C LYS A 9 -13.38 -10.55 6.54
N ASP A 10 -12.14 -10.59 6.08
CA ASP A 10 -10.97 -10.84 6.91
C ASP A 10 -10.39 -9.56 7.52
N LEU A 11 -10.96 -8.41 7.21
CA LEU A 11 -10.51 -7.13 7.74
C LEU A 11 -10.84 -7.05 9.24
N LYS A 12 -9.81 -7.10 10.08
CA LYS A 12 -9.98 -6.98 11.53
C LYS A 12 -10.08 -5.52 11.91
N LEU A 13 -11.25 -5.13 12.40
CA LEU A 13 -11.49 -3.78 12.89
C LEU A 13 -10.87 -3.61 14.28
N LYS A 14 -10.06 -2.57 14.43
CA LYS A 14 -9.56 -2.13 15.74
C LYS A 14 -10.25 -0.81 16.06
N LEU A 15 -11.17 -0.84 17.02
CA LEU A 15 -11.89 0.35 17.42
C LEU A 15 -10.94 1.35 18.06
N ASP A 16 -11.00 2.58 17.58
CA ASP A 16 -10.27 3.71 18.12
C ASP A 16 -11.15 4.39 19.20
N GLY A 17 -10.76 4.24 20.44
CA GLY A 17 -11.50 4.78 21.59
C GLY A 17 -11.46 6.31 21.70
N ILE A 18 -10.72 7.01 20.84
CA ILE A 18 -10.60 8.48 20.87
C ILE A 18 -11.79 9.14 20.17
N VAL A 19 -12.52 8.41 19.36
CA VAL A 19 -13.64 8.97 18.58
C VAL A 19 -14.86 9.17 19.46
N PRO A 20 -15.44 10.39 19.50
CA PRO A 20 -16.71 10.59 20.20
C PRO A 20 -17.78 9.66 19.64
N PRO A 21 -18.62 9.06 20.50
CA PRO A 21 -19.63 8.11 20.04
C PRO A 21 -20.68 8.82 19.17
N GLY A 22 -20.78 8.40 17.91
CA GLY A 22 -21.93 8.64 17.06
C GLY A 22 -22.94 7.50 17.20
N HIS A 23 -24.05 7.57 16.49
CA HIS A 23 -24.97 6.45 16.38
C HIS A 23 -24.60 5.58 15.17
N GLY A 24 -24.19 4.33 15.42
CA GLY A 24 -23.81 3.39 14.37
C GLY A 24 -22.52 3.77 13.62
N PHE A 25 -21.71 4.65 14.18
CA PHE A 25 -20.43 5.09 13.60
C PHE A 25 -19.26 4.39 14.31
N HIS A 26 -18.36 3.82 13.49
CA HIS A 26 -17.12 3.22 13.94
C HIS A 26 -15.98 3.67 13.01
N ARG A 27 -14.79 3.86 13.58
CA ARG A 27 -13.59 4.07 12.77
C ARG A 27 -12.40 3.36 13.39
N ASN A 28 -11.43 3.01 12.56
CA ASN A 28 -10.17 2.44 12.96
C ASN A 28 -9.04 3.33 12.49
N LEU A 29 -8.08 3.58 13.36
CA LEU A 29 -6.82 4.22 12.98
C LEU A 29 -5.89 3.14 12.43
N LEU A 30 -5.54 3.23 11.15
CA LEU A 30 -4.66 2.26 10.49
C LEU A 30 -3.22 2.74 10.35
N PHE A 31 -3.02 4.06 10.30
CA PHE A 31 -1.71 4.64 10.10
C PHE A 31 -1.65 6.01 10.77
N ASP A 32 -0.65 6.22 11.64
CA ASP A 32 -0.43 7.48 12.34
C ASP A 32 1.08 7.67 12.52
N GLN A 33 1.70 8.37 11.58
CA GLN A 33 3.14 8.63 11.60
C GLN A 33 3.41 10.04 11.08
N LEU A 34 4.46 10.67 11.60
CA LEU A 34 5.02 11.87 11.01
C LEU A 34 5.73 11.49 9.71
N TYR A 35 5.43 12.22 8.63
CA TYR A 35 5.96 11.92 7.31
C TYR A 35 6.55 13.18 6.68
N ALA A 36 7.88 13.19 6.50
CA ALA A 36 8.62 14.37 6.07
C ALA A 36 8.73 14.52 4.54
N SER A 37 8.43 13.49 3.78
CA SER A 37 8.74 13.40 2.35
C SER A 37 7.53 13.64 1.44
N LEU A 38 6.54 14.39 1.89
CA LEU A 38 5.43 14.82 1.03
C LEU A 38 5.89 15.93 0.08
N PRO A 39 5.37 15.99 -1.17
CA PRO A 39 5.66 17.08 -2.08
C PRO A 39 5.24 18.43 -1.48
N ARG A 40 6.05 19.47 -1.73
CA ARG A 40 5.80 20.84 -1.26
C ARG A 40 5.37 21.77 -2.38
N ASP A 41 5.03 21.23 -3.53
CA ASP A 41 4.53 22.00 -4.68
C ASP A 41 3.16 22.59 -4.34
N PRO A 42 2.80 23.74 -4.94
CA PRO A 42 1.45 24.33 -4.77
C PRO A 42 0.34 23.41 -5.21
N GLN A 43 0.62 22.53 -6.18
CA GLN A 43 -0.27 21.46 -6.62
C GLN A 43 0.46 20.13 -6.54
N VAL A 44 -0.23 19.11 -6.09
CA VAL A 44 0.31 17.76 -5.94
C VAL A 44 -0.55 16.81 -6.76
N LYS A 45 0.10 15.94 -7.51
CA LYS A 45 -0.60 14.84 -8.19
C LYS A 45 -0.97 13.80 -7.15
N VAL A 46 -2.25 13.50 -7.03
CA VAL A 46 -2.77 12.43 -6.17
C VAL A 46 -3.31 11.33 -7.06
N GLN A 47 -2.83 10.11 -6.85
CA GLN A 47 -3.35 8.92 -7.51
C GLN A 47 -3.86 7.94 -6.46
N ILE A 48 -5.07 7.45 -6.65
CA ILE A 48 -5.68 6.43 -5.78
C ILE A 48 -6.12 5.29 -6.69
N TYR A 49 -5.68 4.10 -6.38
CA TYR A 49 -5.99 2.90 -7.16
C TYR A 49 -6.16 1.69 -6.24
N ASN A 50 -6.84 0.68 -6.74
CA ASN A 50 -6.79 -0.65 -6.17
C ASN A 50 -5.86 -1.54 -7.00
N ALA A 51 -5.27 -2.53 -6.36
CA ALA A 51 -4.37 -3.47 -7.01
C ALA A 51 -4.58 -4.88 -6.48
N GLU A 52 -4.24 -5.84 -7.31
CA GLU A 52 -4.25 -7.26 -6.99
C GLU A 52 -2.91 -7.90 -7.34
N ILE A 53 -2.44 -8.77 -6.46
CA ILE A 53 -1.36 -9.70 -6.78
C ILE A 53 -1.92 -11.11 -6.57
N VAL A 54 -1.96 -11.90 -7.64
CA VAL A 54 -2.43 -13.29 -7.58
C VAL A 54 -1.60 -14.12 -6.60
N PRO A 55 -2.10 -15.25 -6.08
CA PRO A 55 -1.31 -16.13 -5.21
C PRO A 55 0.06 -16.47 -5.82
N GLY A 56 1.13 -16.25 -5.06
CA GLY A 56 2.51 -16.46 -5.50
C GLY A 56 3.03 -15.45 -6.52
N GLY A 57 2.19 -14.51 -6.95
CA GLY A 57 2.55 -13.48 -7.94
C GLY A 57 3.42 -12.37 -7.35
N TYR A 58 3.94 -11.53 -8.24
CA TYR A 58 4.77 -10.40 -7.87
C TYR A 58 4.71 -9.29 -8.92
N THR A 59 5.04 -8.07 -8.48
CA THR A 59 5.16 -6.91 -9.37
C THR A 59 6.51 -6.94 -10.09
N ASN A 60 6.68 -6.11 -11.12
CA ASN A 60 8.04 -5.81 -11.62
C ASN A 60 8.87 -5.11 -10.54
N TRP A 61 10.17 -5.08 -10.77
CA TRP A 61 11.07 -4.21 -10.01
C TRP A 61 10.71 -2.76 -10.31
N HIS A 62 10.50 -1.97 -9.27
CA HIS A 62 10.14 -0.56 -9.40
C HIS A 62 10.55 0.23 -8.17
N CYS A 63 10.55 1.55 -8.28
CA CYS A 63 10.63 2.44 -7.12
C CYS A 63 9.54 3.52 -7.22
N HIS A 64 9.14 4.03 -6.07
CA HIS A 64 8.20 5.14 -5.97
C HIS A 64 8.97 6.47 -6.02
N ASN A 65 8.47 7.42 -6.83
CA ASN A 65 9.04 8.75 -6.97
C ASN A 65 8.38 9.80 -6.05
N GLY A 66 7.51 9.34 -5.16
CA GLY A 66 6.82 10.14 -4.16
C GLY A 66 6.23 9.26 -3.09
N ALA A 67 5.59 9.88 -2.10
CA ALA A 67 4.97 9.18 -0.99
C ALA A 67 3.88 8.22 -1.48
N ALA A 68 3.91 6.99 -0.99
CA ALA A 68 2.94 5.96 -1.30
C ALA A 68 2.48 5.27 -0.02
N PHE A 69 1.16 5.23 0.17
CA PHE A 69 0.51 4.56 1.29
C PHE A 69 -0.42 3.49 0.76
N PHE A 70 -0.45 2.34 1.42
CA PHE A 70 -1.25 1.21 0.99
C PHE A 70 -2.10 0.69 2.15
N VAL A 71 -3.36 0.42 1.84
CA VAL A 71 -4.27 -0.26 2.76
C VAL A 71 -4.48 -1.68 2.24
N ALA A 72 -4.01 -2.66 3.00
CA ALA A 72 -4.20 -4.07 2.68
C ALA A 72 -5.64 -4.48 3.02
N LEU A 73 -6.37 -4.95 2.03
CA LEU A 73 -7.77 -5.35 2.16
C LEU A 73 -7.92 -6.87 2.32
N GLN A 74 -7.01 -7.63 1.71
CA GLN A 74 -7.04 -9.09 1.72
C GLN A 74 -5.65 -9.67 1.49
N GLY A 75 -5.37 -10.81 2.07
CA GLY A 75 -4.20 -11.62 1.77
C GLY A 75 -2.93 -11.16 2.46
N LEU A 76 -1.80 -11.50 1.86
CA LEU A 76 -0.46 -11.23 2.37
C LEU A 76 0.37 -10.48 1.35
N PHE A 77 1.25 -9.63 1.85
CA PHE A 77 2.17 -8.84 1.03
C PHE A 77 3.56 -8.80 1.65
N GLU A 78 4.56 -8.91 0.80
CA GLU A 78 5.95 -8.68 1.14
C GLU A 78 6.59 -7.77 0.09
N ALA A 79 7.37 -6.78 0.52
CA ALA A 79 8.20 -5.99 -0.38
C ALA A 79 9.66 -6.44 -0.25
N HIS A 80 10.22 -6.87 -1.36
CA HIS A 80 11.59 -7.39 -1.47
C HIS A 80 12.50 -6.32 -2.03
N PHE A 81 13.48 -5.92 -1.23
CA PHE A 81 14.53 -4.95 -1.55
C PHE A 81 15.87 -5.65 -1.70
N GLN A 82 16.90 -4.90 -2.05
CA GLN A 82 18.27 -5.44 -2.10
C GLN A 82 18.70 -6.05 -0.76
N GLU A 83 18.28 -5.42 0.33
CA GLU A 83 18.62 -5.84 1.70
C GLU A 83 17.75 -7.00 2.23
N GLY A 84 16.74 -7.41 1.47
CA GLY A 84 15.79 -8.44 1.85
C GLY A 84 14.36 -7.93 1.96
N VAL A 85 13.51 -8.64 2.71
CA VAL A 85 12.11 -8.25 2.93
C VAL A 85 12.05 -7.20 4.02
N LEU A 86 11.74 -5.95 3.65
CA LEU A 86 11.66 -4.83 4.60
C LEU A 86 10.23 -4.44 4.96
N VAL A 87 9.25 -4.83 4.17
CA VAL A 87 7.82 -4.55 4.40
C VAL A 87 7.05 -5.84 4.34
N LYS A 88 6.22 -6.08 5.34
CA LYS A 88 5.24 -7.17 5.37
C LYS A 88 3.90 -6.61 5.80
N ALA A 89 2.84 -7.03 5.13
CA ALA A 89 1.48 -6.61 5.45
C ALA A 89 0.49 -7.77 5.29
N LYS A 90 -0.60 -7.68 6.02
CA LYS A 90 -1.76 -8.55 5.92
C LYS A 90 -3.04 -7.71 5.91
N ALA A 91 -4.16 -8.32 5.63
CA ALA A 91 -5.46 -7.66 5.65
C ALA A 91 -5.66 -6.82 6.93
N GLY A 92 -6.05 -5.56 6.76
CA GLY A 92 -6.23 -4.58 7.82
C GLY A 92 -4.99 -3.73 8.13
N ASP A 93 -3.83 -4.05 7.58
CA ASP A 93 -2.63 -3.22 7.75
C ASP A 93 -2.63 -2.03 6.78
N CYS A 94 -2.08 -0.90 7.23
CA CYS A 94 -1.70 0.21 6.39
C CYS A 94 -0.19 0.41 6.50
N TYR A 95 0.48 0.58 5.37
CA TYR A 95 1.92 0.72 5.30
C TYR A 95 2.34 1.73 4.23
N SER A 96 3.55 2.22 4.33
CA SER A 96 4.21 2.99 3.29
C SER A 96 5.42 2.24 2.76
N GLU A 97 5.84 2.57 1.55
CA GLU A 97 7.06 2.05 0.95
C GLU A 97 8.08 3.17 0.78
N PRO A 98 9.40 2.86 0.94
CA PRO A 98 10.45 3.87 0.80
C PRO A 98 10.45 4.53 -0.57
N ILE A 99 10.67 5.85 -0.61
CA ILE A 99 10.82 6.61 -1.84
C ILE A 99 12.20 6.33 -2.46
N ALA A 100 12.25 6.27 -3.80
CA ALA A 100 13.46 6.11 -4.61
C ALA A 100 14.26 4.84 -4.31
N LYS A 101 13.64 3.84 -3.73
CA LYS A 101 14.28 2.57 -3.41
C LYS A 101 13.62 1.44 -4.20
N PHE A 102 14.38 0.81 -5.09
CA PHE A 102 13.88 -0.28 -5.93
C PHE A 102 13.49 -1.50 -5.10
N HIS A 103 12.34 -2.04 -5.40
CA HIS A 103 11.77 -3.23 -4.75
C HIS A 103 10.80 -3.95 -5.68
N ARG A 104 10.35 -5.10 -5.23
CA ARG A 104 9.32 -5.89 -5.87
C ARG A 104 8.30 -6.34 -4.81
N GLY A 105 7.03 -6.08 -5.06
CA GLY A 105 5.95 -6.63 -4.24
C GLY A 105 5.70 -8.09 -4.57
N HIS A 106 5.41 -8.90 -3.55
CA HIS A 106 5.16 -10.32 -3.67
C HIS A 106 3.98 -10.72 -2.77
N ASN A 107 3.11 -11.57 -3.28
CA ASN A 107 2.09 -12.24 -2.48
C ASN A 107 2.57 -13.66 -2.15
N PRO A 108 3.02 -13.94 -0.91
CA PRO A 108 3.49 -15.26 -0.52
C PRO A 108 2.35 -16.24 -0.21
N HIS A 109 1.08 -15.81 -0.23
CA HIS A 109 -0.04 -16.69 0.08
C HIS A 109 -0.23 -17.72 -1.03
N PRO A 110 -0.43 -19.01 -0.69
CA PRO A 110 -0.57 -20.07 -1.70
C PRO A 110 -1.89 -20.01 -2.48
N ASP A 111 -2.96 -19.50 -1.87
CA ASP A 111 -4.31 -19.65 -2.42
C ASP A 111 -5.09 -18.34 -2.52
N LEU A 112 -4.73 -17.31 -1.76
CA LEU A 112 -5.51 -16.09 -1.63
C LEU A 112 -4.84 -14.92 -2.34
N PRO A 113 -5.55 -14.19 -3.24
CA PRO A 113 -5.02 -12.96 -3.83
C PRO A 113 -4.76 -11.89 -2.76
N TYR A 114 -3.69 -11.12 -2.95
CA TYR A 114 -3.48 -9.89 -2.20
C TYR A 114 -4.25 -8.76 -2.89
N LEU A 115 -5.07 -8.04 -2.11
CA LEU A 115 -5.81 -6.87 -2.58
C LEU A 115 -5.45 -5.67 -1.72
N CYS A 116 -5.23 -4.53 -2.35
CA CYS A 116 -4.96 -3.28 -1.63
C CYS A 116 -5.54 -2.05 -2.33
N VAL A 117 -5.61 -0.95 -1.59
CA VAL A 117 -5.78 0.40 -2.11
C VAL A 117 -4.48 1.14 -1.91
N GLY A 118 -3.95 1.73 -2.98
CA GLY A 118 -2.78 2.59 -2.96
C GLY A 118 -3.18 4.06 -3.07
N ILE A 119 -2.52 4.92 -2.29
CA ILE A 119 -2.68 6.37 -2.28
C ILE A 119 -1.30 6.99 -2.46
N CYS A 120 -1.09 7.70 -3.57
CA CYS A 120 0.21 8.16 -4.00
C CYS A 120 0.22 9.67 -4.20
N PHE A 121 1.30 10.32 -3.74
CA PHE A 121 1.52 11.76 -3.86
C PHE A 121 2.83 12.02 -4.58
N THR A 122 2.77 12.73 -5.70
CA THR A 122 3.97 13.09 -6.48
C THR A 122 3.92 14.56 -6.91
N ALA A 123 5.09 15.12 -7.25
CA ALA A 123 5.17 16.40 -7.92
C ALA A 123 4.41 16.34 -9.26
N PRO A 124 3.83 17.46 -9.73
CA PRO A 124 2.93 17.46 -10.89
C PRO A 124 3.54 16.94 -12.19
N ASP A 125 4.85 17.09 -12.34
CA ASP A 125 5.60 16.74 -13.56
C ASP A 125 6.29 15.37 -13.50
N ARG A 126 6.05 14.58 -12.44
CA ARG A 126 6.70 13.27 -12.25
C ARG A 126 5.70 12.12 -12.36
N GLU A 127 6.17 11.03 -12.95
CA GLU A 127 5.48 9.75 -12.83
C GLU A 127 5.67 9.20 -11.41
N HIS A 128 4.64 8.56 -10.89
CA HIS A 128 4.70 8.03 -9.53
C HIS A 128 5.71 6.88 -9.40
N VAL A 129 5.83 6.05 -10.43
CA VAL A 129 6.64 4.84 -10.43
C VAL A 129 7.67 4.88 -11.55
N THR A 130 8.89 4.45 -11.23
CA THR A 130 9.91 4.10 -12.21
C THR A 130 10.06 2.59 -12.22
N ASN A 131 9.83 1.96 -13.38
CA ASN A 131 9.94 0.52 -13.56
C ASN A 131 11.32 0.10 -14.07
N SER A 132 11.74 -1.11 -13.69
CA SER A 132 12.90 -1.78 -14.25
C SER A 132 12.50 -3.17 -14.73
N VAL A 133 12.94 -3.53 -15.94
CA VAL A 133 12.68 -4.87 -16.51
C VAL A 133 13.55 -5.92 -15.82
N GLU A 134 14.76 -5.53 -15.45
CA GLU A 134 15.71 -6.40 -14.78
C GLU A 134 15.88 -6.00 -13.32
N ARG A 135 16.41 -6.93 -12.54
CA ARG A 135 16.78 -6.67 -11.15
C ARG A 135 17.84 -5.55 -11.10
N PRO A 136 17.60 -4.44 -10.37
CA PRO A 136 18.47 -3.26 -10.41
C PRO A 136 19.83 -3.39 -9.72
N TRP A 137 20.12 -4.54 -9.07
CA TRP A 137 21.39 -4.80 -8.39
C TRP A 137 21.94 -6.19 -8.68
#